data_2abdbc5a45407a3778f3084419e69588
#
_entry.id   2abdbc5a45407a3778f3084419e69588
#
_cell.length_a   1.000
_cell.length_b   1.000
_cell.length_c   1.000
_cell.angle_alpha   90.00
_cell.angle_beta   90.00
_cell.angle_gamma   90.00
#
_symmetry.space_group_name_H-M   'P 1'
#
loop_
_entity.id
_entity.type
_entity.pdbx_description
1 polymer ?
#
loop_
_entity_poly.entity_id
_entity_poly.type
_entity_poly.pdbx_seq_one_letter_code
_entity_poly.pdbx_strand_id
1 'polypeptide(L)' 'MIDGWNKDCQVLVGKTIADVRYMNDNELKKMGWYSRPLVIKFTDGTIMFASSDDEGNDAGALFTNIKGLDTIPVIHK' A
#
# COMPACT_ATOMS: atom_id res chain seq x y z
N MET A 1 19.77 4.01 5.62
CA MET A 1 18.34 4.36 5.41
C MET A 1 17.57 3.26 4.70
N ILE A 2 17.99 2.85 3.49
CA ILE A 2 17.31 1.79 2.75
C ILE A 2 17.27 0.47 3.50
N ASP A 3 18.35 0.11 4.19
CA ASP A 3 18.42 -1.13 4.96
C ASP A 3 17.41 -1.14 6.12
N GLY A 4 17.19 0.01 6.75
CA GLY A 4 16.20 0.13 7.80
C GLY A 4 14.79 -0.11 7.28
N TRP A 5 14.46 0.46 6.12
CA TRP A 5 13.16 0.25 5.47
C TRP A 5 12.98 -1.19 5.00
N ASN A 6 14.04 -1.79 4.45
CA ASN A 6 14.01 -3.20 4.08
C ASN A 6 13.69 -4.08 5.28
N LYS A 7 14.29 -3.77 6.42
CA LYS A 7 14.06 -4.50 7.67
C LYS A 7 12.61 -4.34 8.13
N ASP A 8 12.11 -3.12 8.15
CA ASP A 8 10.75 -2.83 8.61
C ASP A 8 9.70 -3.50 7.73
N CYS A 9 9.96 -3.59 6.42
CA CYS A 9 9.04 -4.20 5.47
C CYS A 9 9.02 -5.72 5.54
N GLN A 10 9.93 -6.36 6.30
CA GLN A 10 9.93 -7.81 6.45
C GLN A 10 8.64 -8.33 7.10
N VAL A 11 7.90 -7.48 7.79
CA VAL A 11 6.60 -7.83 8.36
C VAL A 11 5.61 -8.32 7.28
N LEU A 12 5.82 -7.94 6.02
CA LEU A 12 4.96 -8.37 4.91
C LEU A 12 5.30 -9.76 4.38
N VAL A 13 6.47 -10.29 4.73
CA VAL A 13 6.93 -11.57 4.20
C VAL A 13 6.08 -12.70 4.79
N GLY A 14 5.66 -13.63 3.93
CA GLY A 14 4.89 -14.78 4.36
C GLY A 14 3.39 -14.54 4.54
N LYS A 15 2.92 -13.32 4.33
CA LYS A 15 1.47 -13.04 4.39
C LYS A 15 0.76 -13.67 3.19
N THR A 16 -0.47 -14.12 3.42
CA THR A 16 -1.29 -14.73 2.39
C THR A 16 -2.37 -13.75 1.95
N ILE A 17 -2.50 -13.54 0.65
CA ILE A 17 -3.55 -12.69 0.09
C ILE A 17 -4.89 -13.40 0.24
N ALA A 18 -5.85 -12.73 0.89
CA ALA A 18 -7.21 -13.23 1.06
C ALA A 18 -8.15 -12.70 -0.03
N ASP A 19 -7.94 -11.46 -0.48
CA ASP A 19 -8.81 -10.84 -1.46
C ASP A 19 -8.08 -9.67 -2.14
N VAL A 20 -8.50 -9.38 -3.37
CA VAL A 20 -8.06 -8.18 -4.08
C VAL A 20 -9.29 -7.55 -4.71
N ARG A 21 -9.38 -6.23 -4.59
CA ARG A 21 -10.48 -5.47 -5.17
C ARG A 21 -10.06 -4.02 -5.38
N TYR A 22 -10.74 -3.34 -6.26
CA TYR A 22 -10.53 -1.91 -6.39
C TYR A 22 -11.22 -1.16 -5.26
N MET A 23 -10.65 -0.01 -4.92
CA MET A 23 -11.20 0.88 -3.90
C MET A 23 -12.63 1.27 -4.26
N ASN A 24 -13.56 1.19 -3.29
CA ASN A 24 -14.95 1.57 -3.51
C ASN A 24 -15.15 3.08 -3.40
N ASP A 25 -16.36 3.55 -3.72
CA ASP A 25 -16.67 4.99 -3.75
C ASP A 25 -16.46 5.67 -2.39
N ASN A 26 -16.83 5.01 -1.31
CA ASN A 26 -16.68 5.58 0.04
C ASN A 26 -15.21 5.74 0.41
N GLU A 27 -14.41 4.73 0.10
CA GLU A 27 -12.96 4.76 0.36
C GLU A 27 -12.28 5.84 -0.47
N LEU A 28 -12.65 5.92 -1.74
CA LEU A 28 -12.12 6.91 -2.68
C LEU A 28 -12.42 8.33 -2.19
N LYS A 29 -13.63 8.56 -1.72
CA LYS A 29 -14.07 9.84 -1.19
C LYS A 29 -13.26 10.24 0.04
N LYS A 30 -12.99 9.30 0.94
CA LYS A 30 -12.18 9.53 2.15
C LYS A 30 -10.76 9.94 1.79
N MET A 31 -10.21 9.36 0.73
CA MET A 31 -8.85 9.68 0.28
C MET A 31 -8.80 10.97 -0.53
N GLY A 32 -9.92 11.44 -1.05
CA GLY A 32 -9.96 12.60 -1.93
C GLY A 32 -9.40 12.30 -3.31
N TRP A 33 -9.44 11.03 -3.74
CA TRP A 33 -8.85 10.59 -5.00
C TRP A 33 -9.91 10.43 -6.08
N TYR A 34 -9.47 10.56 -7.35
CA TYR A 34 -10.33 10.37 -8.52
C TYR A 34 -10.11 9.02 -9.18
N SER A 35 -8.96 8.41 -8.98
CA SER A 35 -8.62 7.10 -9.56
C SER A 35 -8.56 6.05 -8.45
N ARG A 36 -8.96 4.82 -8.79
CA ARG A 36 -9.12 3.73 -7.84
C ARG A 36 -7.90 2.82 -7.87
N PRO A 37 -7.11 2.74 -6.80
CA PRO A 37 -6.06 1.74 -6.73
C PRO A 37 -6.64 0.36 -6.45
N LEU A 38 -5.88 -0.68 -6.80
CA LEU A 38 -6.18 -2.04 -6.35
C LEU A 38 -5.84 -2.14 -4.87
N VAL A 39 -6.79 -2.64 -4.09
CA VAL A 39 -6.60 -2.89 -2.66
C VAL A 39 -6.32 -4.37 -2.47
N ILE A 40 -5.24 -4.68 -1.78
CA ILE A 40 -4.83 -6.05 -1.46
C ILE A 40 -5.11 -6.30 0.01
N LYS A 41 -5.91 -7.32 0.29
CA LYS A 41 -6.26 -7.70 1.66
C LYS A 41 -5.63 -9.04 1.99
N PHE A 42 -4.95 -9.11 3.12
CA PHE A 42 -4.29 -10.33 3.59
C PHE A 42 -5.16 -11.05 4.62
N THR A 43 -4.86 -12.32 4.84
CA THR A 43 -5.66 -13.17 5.74
C THR A 43 -5.64 -12.70 7.19
N ASP A 44 -4.61 -11.96 7.60
CA ASP A 44 -4.49 -11.45 8.96
C ASP A 44 -5.16 -10.08 9.16
N GLY A 45 -5.87 -9.58 8.15
CA GLY A 45 -6.53 -8.28 8.22
C GLY A 45 -5.69 -7.12 7.71
N THR A 46 -4.43 -7.34 7.36
CA THR A 46 -3.59 -6.31 6.75
C THR A 46 -4.17 -5.89 5.40
N ILE A 47 -4.14 -4.59 5.13
CA ILE A 47 -4.60 -4.00 3.87
C ILE A 47 -3.46 -3.16 3.29
N MET A 48 -3.28 -3.22 1.97
CA MET A 48 -2.22 -2.48 1.30
C MET A 48 -2.70 -1.99 -0.06
N PHE A 49 -2.32 -0.79 -0.45
CA PHE A 49 -2.62 -0.23 -1.77
C PHE A 49 -1.60 0.83 -2.16
N ALA A 50 -1.43 1.02 -3.46
CA ALA A 50 -0.48 2.00 -3.99
C ALA A 50 -1.09 3.40 -4.01
N SER A 51 -0.25 4.42 -3.85
CA SER A 51 -0.67 5.83 -3.82
C SER A 51 -0.39 6.59 -5.11
N SER A 52 0.41 6.02 -6.02
CA SER A 52 0.78 6.70 -7.27
C SER A 52 -0.17 6.35 -8.40
N ASP A 53 -0.12 7.15 -9.47
CA ASP A 53 -0.92 6.87 -10.66
C ASP A 53 -0.41 5.64 -11.41
N ASP A 54 -1.15 5.20 -12.43
CA ASP A 54 -0.86 3.99 -13.19
C ASP A 54 -0.10 4.24 -14.49
N GLU A 55 0.37 5.45 -14.72
CA GLU A 55 1.11 5.78 -15.95
C GLU A 55 2.57 5.30 -15.90
N GLY A 56 3.07 4.96 -14.72
CA GLY A 56 4.42 4.45 -14.57
C GLY A 56 5.52 5.51 -14.70
N ASN A 57 5.17 6.77 -14.49
CA ASN A 57 6.14 7.86 -14.61
C ASN A 57 7.16 7.84 -13.47
N ASP A 58 6.76 7.37 -12.31
CA ASP A 58 7.66 7.24 -11.16
C ASP A 58 7.07 6.26 -10.17
N ALA A 59 7.87 5.88 -9.19
CA ALA A 59 7.45 5.00 -8.11
C ALA A 59 6.55 5.75 -7.13
N GLY A 60 5.57 5.04 -6.57
CA GLY A 60 4.68 5.58 -5.55
C GLY A 60 4.79 4.83 -4.24
N ALA A 61 4.44 5.49 -3.15
CA ALA A 61 4.41 4.88 -1.83
C ALA A 61 3.30 3.83 -1.74
N LEU A 62 3.48 2.85 -0.85
CA LEU A 62 2.43 1.91 -0.48
C LEU A 62 1.81 2.36 0.83
N PHE A 63 0.50 2.36 0.91
CA PHE A 63 -0.24 2.61 2.14
C PHE A 63 -0.71 1.29 2.72
N THR A 64 -0.62 1.15 4.04
CA THR A 64 -1.05 -0.05 4.76
C THR A 64 -1.83 0.37 6.00
N ASN A 65 -2.49 -0.61 6.64
CA ASN A 65 -3.09 -0.42 7.95
C ASN A 65 -2.25 -1.05 9.06
N ILE A 66 -0.99 -1.34 8.80
CA ILE A 66 -0.08 -1.87 9.82
C ILE A 66 0.36 -0.73 10.72
N LYS A 67 0.14 -0.89 12.02
CA LYS A 67 0.53 0.11 13.02
C LYS A 67 2.04 0.33 12.96
N GLY A 68 2.46 1.58 12.83
CA GLY A 68 3.87 1.95 12.71
C GLY A 68 4.44 1.81 11.30
N LEU A 69 3.65 1.31 10.35
CA LEU A 69 4.07 1.16 8.96
C LEU A 69 2.93 1.54 8.01
N ASP A 70 2.17 2.59 8.36
CA ASP A 70 1.02 3.03 7.58
C ASP A 70 1.39 3.58 6.21
N THR A 71 2.62 4.05 6.04
CA THR A 71 3.15 4.48 4.75
C THR A 71 4.52 3.86 4.55
N ILE A 72 4.66 3.09 3.46
CA ILE A 72 5.95 2.58 3.02
C ILE A 72 6.40 3.53 1.90
N PRO A 73 7.33 4.45 2.20
CA PRO A 73 7.69 5.49 1.25
C PRO A 73 8.54 4.97 0.11
N VAL A 74 8.58 5.73 -0.97
CA VAL A 74 9.62 5.55 -1.98
C VAL A 74 10.93 6.10 -1.42
N ILE A 75 12.03 5.55 -1.89
CA ILE A 75 13.36 5.99 -1.46
C ILE A 75 14.03 6.63 -2.68
N HIS A 76 14.39 7.89 -2.54
CA HIS A 76 15.06 8.61 -3.61
C HIS A 76 16.52 8.19 -3.68
N LYS A 77 16.98 7.96 -4.89
CA LYS A 77 18.36 7.54 -5.11
C LYS A 77 19.38 8.67 -4.84
#